data_c1d6ac3b9409bc338e52bbad732cb0ed
#
_entry.id   c1d6ac3b9409bc338e52bbad732cb0ed
#
_cell.length_a   1.000
_cell.length_b   1.000
_cell.length_c   1.000
_cell.angle_alpha   90.00
_cell.angle_beta   90.00
_cell.angle_gamma   90.00
#
_symmetry.space_group_name_H-M   'P 1'
#
loop_
_entity.id
_entity.type
_entity.pdbx_description
1 polymer ?
#
loop_
_entity_poly.entity_id
_entity_poly.type
_entity_poly.pdbx_seq_one_letter_code
_entity_poly.pdbx_strand_id
1 'polypeptide(L)'
;MQHSNTIFHQIIRAVPRHLFDAVAERYKGDHRVRSLSCWTQFCVMVYGQLCSRQSLRDVISAWDSHASAHYHVGARKVKRSTLADANTKRPAGMYMEVFYWLLGQSRGASIGQKDAVRLIDSTTCVFRRIRPPIPL
;
A
#
# COMPACT_ATOMS: atom_id res chain seq x y z
N MET A 1 6.35 -24.92 -12.66
CA MET A 1 5.84 -23.56 -12.84
C MET A 1 6.77 -22.61 -12.12
N GLN A 2 7.51 -21.82 -12.84
CA GLN A 2 8.33 -20.76 -12.24
C GLN A 2 7.37 -19.70 -11.71
N HIS A 3 7.17 -19.67 -10.41
CA HIS A 3 6.53 -18.54 -9.76
C HIS A 3 7.48 -17.36 -9.93
N SER A 4 7.22 -16.54 -10.93
CA SER A 4 7.99 -15.33 -11.13
C SER A 4 7.80 -14.48 -9.90
N ASN A 5 8.82 -14.42 -9.06
CA ASN A 5 8.90 -13.56 -7.90
C ASN A 5 9.03 -12.12 -8.44
N THR A 6 7.91 -11.56 -8.86
CA THR A 6 7.87 -10.22 -9.46
C THR A 6 8.33 -9.18 -8.44
N ILE A 7 8.94 -8.11 -8.89
CA ILE A 7 9.35 -6.98 -8.05
C ILE A 7 8.16 -6.50 -7.20
N PHE A 8 6.98 -6.45 -7.79
CA PHE A 8 5.75 -6.09 -7.08
C PHE A 8 5.46 -7.03 -5.90
N HIS A 9 5.58 -8.34 -6.10
CA HIS A 9 5.38 -9.32 -5.03
C HIS A 9 6.39 -9.12 -3.89
N GLN A 10 7.64 -8.84 -4.21
CA GLN A 10 8.69 -8.57 -3.22
C GLN A 10 8.37 -7.31 -2.40
N ILE A 11 7.90 -6.25 -3.06
CA ILE A 11 7.51 -5.00 -2.39
C ILE A 11 6.33 -5.23 -1.45
N ILE A 12 5.29 -5.93 -1.90
CA ILE A 12 4.11 -6.23 -1.08
C ILE A 12 4.48 -7.10 0.13
N ARG A 13 5.41 -8.03 -0.02
CA ARG A 13 5.89 -8.86 1.10
C ARG A 13 6.64 -8.08 2.18
N ALA A 14 7.15 -6.90 1.87
CA ALA A 14 7.77 -6.03 2.88
C ALA A 14 6.75 -5.53 3.93
N VAL A 15 5.46 -5.58 3.63
CA VAL A 15 4.39 -5.27 4.58
C VAL A 15 3.84 -6.57 5.15
N PRO A 16 4.09 -6.89 6.44
CA PRO A 16 3.54 -8.09 7.05
C PRO A 16 2.01 -8.04 7.07
N ARG A 17 1.37 -9.08 6.53
CA ARG A 17 -0.08 -9.13 6.41
C ARG A 17 -0.80 -8.97 7.76
N HIS A 18 -0.29 -9.65 8.78
CA HIS A 18 -0.88 -9.60 10.14
C HIS A 18 -0.85 -8.19 10.73
N LEU A 19 0.20 -7.43 10.46
CA LEU A 19 0.30 -6.02 10.89
C LEU A 19 -0.72 -5.16 10.16
N PHE A 20 -0.81 -5.30 8.86
CA PHE A 20 -1.78 -4.57 8.07
C PHE A 20 -3.22 -4.87 8.51
N ASP A 21 -3.55 -6.13 8.71
CA ASP A 21 -4.88 -6.55 9.16
C ASP A 21 -5.21 -5.99 10.55
N ALA A 22 -4.25 -5.96 11.48
CA ALA A 22 -4.43 -5.36 12.81
C ALA A 22 -4.69 -3.84 12.72
N VAL A 23 -3.99 -3.13 11.85
CA VAL A 23 -4.23 -1.70 11.60
C VAL A 23 -5.61 -1.50 10.98
N ALA A 24 -5.96 -2.27 9.95
CA ALA A 24 -7.26 -2.19 9.27
C ALA A 24 -8.41 -2.43 10.25
N GLU A 25 -8.27 -3.36 11.19
CA GLU A 25 -9.26 -3.64 12.22
C GLU A 25 -9.44 -2.47 13.19
N ARG A 26 -8.36 -1.85 13.66
CA ARG A 26 -8.42 -0.66 14.54
C ARG A 26 -9.18 0.50 13.89
N TYR A 27 -8.99 0.69 12.60
CA TYR A 27 -9.70 1.73 11.84
C TYR A 27 -11.07 1.27 11.32
N LYS A 28 -11.48 0.03 11.62
CA LYS A 28 -12.71 -0.58 11.10
C LYS A 28 -12.82 -0.52 9.57
N GLY A 29 -11.68 -0.58 8.89
CA GLY A 29 -11.59 -0.39 7.44
C GLY A 29 -12.35 -1.43 6.63
N ASP A 30 -12.41 -2.67 7.13
CA ASP A 30 -13.15 -3.78 6.51
C ASP A 30 -14.52 -4.03 7.16
N HIS A 31 -14.96 -3.14 8.06
CA HIS A 31 -16.26 -3.28 8.68
C HIS A 31 -17.39 -3.17 7.65
N ARG A 32 -18.25 -4.18 7.58
CA ARG A 32 -19.36 -4.30 6.61
C ARG A 32 -18.93 -4.30 5.13
N VAL A 33 -17.67 -4.60 4.84
CA VAL A 33 -17.17 -4.71 3.48
C VAL A 33 -17.43 -6.11 2.91
N ARG A 34 -18.05 -6.16 1.72
CA ARG A 34 -18.40 -7.44 1.06
C ARG A 34 -17.39 -7.86 -0.01
N SER A 35 -16.86 -6.93 -0.78
CA SER A 35 -16.12 -7.25 -2.01
C SER A 35 -14.68 -6.74 -2.07
N LEU A 36 -14.39 -5.57 -1.50
CA LEU A 36 -13.07 -4.96 -1.58
C LEU A 36 -12.45 -4.79 -0.20
N SER A 37 -11.57 -5.72 0.19
CA SER A 37 -10.80 -5.60 1.43
C SER A 37 -9.81 -4.43 1.36
N CYS A 38 -9.44 -3.90 2.53
CA CYS A 38 -8.40 -2.87 2.64
C CYS A 38 -7.07 -3.34 2.07
N TRP A 39 -6.74 -4.61 2.24
CA TRP A 39 -5.53 -5.20 1.68
C TRP A 39 -5.53 -5.18 0.15
N THR A 40 -6.62 -5.60 -0.47
CA THR A 40 -6.73 -5.57 -1.93
C THR A 40 -6.65 -4.14 -2.45
N GLN A 41 -7.32 -3.17 -1.80
CA GLN A 41 -7.20 -1.76 -2.14
C GLN A 41 -5.74 -1.28 -2.05
N PHE A 42 -5.03 -1.62 -0.97
CA PHE A 42 -3.63 -1.29 -0.78
C PHE A 42 -2.77 -1.84 -1.93
N CYS A 43 -2.92 -3.13 -2.26
CA CYS A 43 -2.18 -3.75 -3.36
C CYS A 43 -2.42 -3.07 -4.70
N VAL A 44 -3.68 -2.76 -5.03
CA VAL A 44 -4.06 -2.10 -6.29
C VAL A 44 -3.46 -0.69 -6.36
N MET A 45 -3.53 0.08 -5.27
CA MET A 45 -3.00 1.44 -5.23
C MET A 45 -1.48 1.47 -5.33
N VAL A 46 -0.77 0.58 -4.63
CA VAL A 46 0.69 0.43 -4.74
C VAL A 46 1.08 0.04 -6.17
N TYR A 47 0.36 -0.90 -6.77
CA TYR A 47 0.59 -1.29 -8.16
C TYR A 47 0.42 -0.12 -9.12
N GLY A 48 -0.63 0.68 -8.94
CA GLY A 48 -0.88 1.87 -9.75
C GLY A 48 0.26 2.89 -9.67
N GLN A 49 0.80 3.12 -8.47
CA GLN A 49 1.94 4.02 -8.27
C GLN A 49 3.22 3.49 -8.92
N LEU A 50 3.53 2.21 -8.75
CA LEU A 50 4.73 1.59 -9.34
C LEU A 50 4.68 1.57 -10.87
N CYS A 51 3.50 1.43 -11.46
CA CYS A 51 3.30 1.46 -12.91
C CYS A 51 3.08 2.88 -13.47
N SER A 52 3.24 3.92 -12.64
CA SER A 52 3.05 5.33 -13.02
C SER A 52 1.70 5.59 -13.70
N ARG A 53 0.64 4.92 -13.25
CA ARG A 53 -0.71 5.08 -13.80
C ARG A 53 -1.38 6.34 -13.23
N GLN A 54 -1.92 7.16 -14.11
CA GLN A 54 -2.47 8.46 -13.73
C GLN A 54 -3.97 8.44 -13.43
N SER A 55 -4.71 7.48 -13.96
CA SER A 55 -6.14 7.36 -13.76
C SER A 55 -6.54 6.04 -13.11
N LEU A 56 -7.65 6.04 -12.33
CA LEU A 56 -8.20 4.81 -11.77
C LEU A 56 -8.59 3.80 -12.84
N ARG A 57 -9.00 4.25 -14.01
CA ARG A 57 -9.31 3.37 -15.14
C ARG A 57 -8.06 2.62 -15.60
N ASP A 58 -6.95 3.33 -15.75
CA ASP A 58 -5.68 2.74 -16.19
C ASP A 58 -5.12 1.80 -15.13
N VAL A 59 -5.25 2.16 -13.85
CA VAL A 59 -4.87 1.28 -12.73
C VAL A 59 -5.64 -0.04 -12.81
N ILE A 60 -6.96 0.01 -12.95
CA ILE A 60 -7.79 -1.20 -13.00
C ILE A 60 -7.50 -2.02 -14.25
N SER A 61 -7.37 -1.38 -15.41
CA SER A 61 -7.03 -2.08 -16.67
C SER A 61 -5.70 -2.82 -16.56
N ALA A 62 -4.68 -2.15 -16.03
CA ALA A 62 -3.37 -2.76 -15.81
C ALA A 62 -3.41 -3.86 -14.73
N TRP A 63 -4.17 -3.66 -13.66
CA TRP A 63 -4.38 -4.67 -12.63
C TRP A 63 -5.05 -5.92 -13.19
N ASP A 64 -6.14 -5.76 -13.93
CA ASP A 64 -6.88 -6.88 -14.52
C ASP A 64 -6.07 -7.67 -15.54
N SER A 65 -5.10 -7.05 -16.24
CA SER A 65 -4.20 -7.75 -17.15
C SER A 65 -3.32 -8.80 -16.45
N HIS A 66 -3.16 -8.68 -15.12
CA HIS A 66 -2.36 -9.59 -14.30
C HIS A 66 -3.23 -10.41 -13.33
N ALA A 67 -4.49 -10.68 -13.68
CA ALA A 67 -5.46 -11.34 -12.80
C ALA A 67 -4.97 -12.68 -12.22
N SER A 68 -4.21 -13.45 -12.98
CA SER A 68 -3.61 -14.72 -12.53
C SER A 68 -2.60 -14.55 -11.40
N ALA A 69 -2.00 -13.37 -11.27
CA ALA A 69 -1.00 -13.06 -10.24
C ALA A 69 -1.61 -12.51 -8.94
N HIS A 70 -2.87 -12.09 -8.94
CA HIS A 70 -3.52 -11.51 -7.76
C HIS A 70 -3.52 -12.44 -6.55
N TYR A 71 -3.70 -13.74 -6.80
CA TYR A 71 -3.70 -14.76 -5.76
C TYR A 71 -2.39 -14.78 -4.96
N HIS A 72 -1.25 -14.59 -5.61
CA HIS A 72 0.06 -14.65 -4.97
C HIS A 72 0.31 -13.53 -3.96
N VAL A 73 -0.39 -12.41 -4.12
CA VAL A 73 -0.33 -11.28 -3.18
C VAL A 73 -1.53 -11.25 -2.23
N GLY A 74 -2.40 -12.25 -2.29
CA GLY A 74 -3.61 -12.31 -1.47
C GLY A 74 -4.64 -11.25 -1.83
N ALA A 75 -4.63 -10.77 -3.07
CA ALA A 75 -5.56 -9.77 -3.58
C ALA A 75 -6.58 -10.37 -4.55
N ARG A 76 -7.57 -9.57 -4.95
CA ARG A 76 -8.65 -9.99 -5.83
C ARG A 76 -8.86 -8.98 -6.96
N LYS A 77 -9.68 -9.37 -7.92
CA LYS A 77 -10.18 -8.48 -8.96
C LYS A 77 -11.03 -7.36 -8.36
N VAL A 78 -10.93 -6.16 -8.92
CA VAL A 78 -11.58 -4.96 -8.38
C VAL A 78 -12.31 -4.21 -9.48
N LYS A 79 -13.52 -3.73 -9.18
CA LYS A 79 -14.26 -2.83 -10.06
C LYS A 79 -13.85 -1.38 -9.79
N ARG A 80 -13.77 -0.55 -10.84
CA ARG A 80 -13.38 0.86 -10.75
C ARG A 80 -14.25 1.65 -9.78
N SER A 81 -15.57 1.48 -9.85
CA SER A 81 -16.52 2.17 -8.95
C SER A 81 -16.28 1.82 -7.48
N THR A 82 -16.06 0.53 -7.21
CA THR A 82 -15.80 0.05 -5.84
C THR A 82 -14.48 0.60 -5.29
N LEU A 83 -13.46 0.71 -6.13
CA LEU A 83 -12.18 1.32 -5.73
C LEU A 83 -12.32 2.81 -5.47
N ALA A 84 -13.05 3.53 -6.32
CA ALA A 84 -13.32 4.96 -6.13
C ALA A 84 -14.07 5.23 -4.82
N ASP A 85 -15.11 4.44 -4.53
CA ASP A 85 -15.87 4.55 -3.28
C ASP A 85 -14.99 4.26 -2.06
N ALA A 86 -14.16 3.23 -2.13
CA ALA A 86 -13.24 2.89 -1.05
C ALA A 86 -12.22 4.02 -0.79
N ASN A 87 -11.66 4.61 -1.84
CA ASN A 87 -10.72 5.73 -1.72
C ASN A 87 -11.37 6.97 -1.08
N THR A 88 -12.67 7.18 -1.29
CA THR A 88 -13.40 8.29 -0.69
C THR A 88 -13.79 8.03 0.77
N LYS A 89 -14.19 6.81 1.10
CA LYS A 89 -14.81 6.48 2.40
C LYS A 89 -13.82 6.01 3.45
N ARG A 90 -12.72 5.36 3.05
CA ARG A 90 -11.77 4.78 4.00
C ARG A 90 -10.83 5.84 4.58
N PRO A 91 -10.51 5.75 5.89
CA PRO A 91 -9.64 6.73 6.52
C PRO A 91 -8.20 6.60 6.04
N ALA A 92 -7.62 7.70 5.57
CA ALA A 92 -6.23 7.74 5.13
C ALA A 92 -5.23 7.44 6.27
N GLY A 93 -5.62 7.68 7.52
CA GLY A 93 -4.80 7.41 8.70
C GLY A 93 -4.32 5.96 8.80
N MET A 94 -5.14 5.01 8.32
CA MET A 94 -4.78 3.59 8.27
C MET A 94 -3.52 3.37 7.41
N TYR A 95 -3.48 3.94 6.22
CA TYR A 95 -2.32 3.81 5.32
C TYR A 95 -1.10 4.60 5.82
N MET A 96 -1.33 5.75 6.45
CA MET A 96 -0.26 6.53 7.08
C MET A 96 0.42 5.74 8.21
N GLU A 97 -0.33 5.01 9.01
CA GLU A 97 0.23 4.18 10.08
C GLU A 97 1.12 3.06 9.53
N VAL A 98 0.67 2.36 8.48
CA VAL A 98 1.48 1.36 7.77
C VAL A 98 2.76 1.99 7.21
N PHE A 99 2.65 3.17 6.61
CA PHE A 99 3.80 3.91 6.08
C PHE A 99 4.82 4.27 7.16
N TYR A 100 4.38 4.79 8.30
CA TYR A 100 5.30 5.11 9.40
C TYR A 100 5.96 3.87 9.99
N TRP A 101 5.25 2.75 10.04
CA TRP A 101 5.84 1.49 10.44
C TRP A 101 6.96 1.06 9.49
N LEU A 102 6.73 1.12 8.18
CA LEU A 102 7.75 0.82 7.16
C LEU A 102 8.96 1.76 7.26
N LEU A 103 8.74 3.06 7.48
CA LEU A 103 9.83 4.00 7.72
C LEU A 103 10.65 3.65 8.96
N GLY A 104 10.01 3.20 10.03
CA GLY A 104 10.68 2.73 11.22
C GLY A 104 11.60 1.55 10.94
N GLN A 105 11.14 0.59 10.15
CA GLN A 105 11.94 -0.56 9.73
C GLN A 105 13.14 -0.15 8.86
N SER A 106 12.95 0.77 7.92
CA SER A 106 14.03 1.22 7.04
C SER A 106 15.14 1.97 7.77
N ARG A 107 14.83 2.65 8.87
CA ARG A 107 15.83 3.34 9.72
C ARG A 107 16.67 2.36 10.53
N GLY A 108 16.15 1.19 10.85
CA GLY A 108 16.86 0.12 11.53
C GLY A 108 17.79 -0.67 10.60
N ALA A 109 17.53 -0.69 9.30
CA ALA A 109 18.45 -1.18 8.30
C ALA A 109 19.51 -0.10 8.09
N SER A 110 20.68 -0.25 8.72
CA SER A 110 21.83 0.64 8.63
C SER A 110 22.26 0.79 7.15
N ILE A 111 21.67 1.73 6.46
CA ILE A 111 22.26 2.29 5.25
C ILE A 111 23.45 3.08 5.77
N GLY A 112 24.65 2.60 5.46
CA GLY A 112 25.87 3.25 5.89
C GLY A 112 25.80 4.73 5.55
N GLN A 113 26.17 5.57 6.50
CA GLN A 113 26.01 7.03 6.50
C GLN A 113 26.66 7.76 5.30
N LYS A 114 27.30 6.99 4.39
CA LYS A 114 28.03 7.51 3.22
C LYS A 114 27.19 7.59 1.94
N ASP A 115 26.04 6.95 1.87
CA ASP A 115 25.19 6.91 0.68
C ASP A 115 23.78 7.45 0.96
N ALA A 116 23.68 8.59 1.61
CA ALA A 116 22.43 9.32 1.72
C ALA A 116 22.04 9.86 0.34
N VAL A 117 21.39 9.04 -0.46
CA VAL A 117 20.69 9.49 -1.68
C VAL A 117 19.56 10.40 -1.23
N ARG A 118 19.73 11.70 -1.34
CA ARG A 118 18.65 12.66 -1.18
C ARG A 118 17.80 12.61 -2.43
N LEU A 119 16.69 11.89 -2.37
CA LEU A 119 15.63 12.00 -3.36
C LEU A 119 14.99 13.38 -3.18
N ILE A 120 15.42 14.32 -4.03
CA ILE A 120 14.76 15.62 -4.16
C ILE A 120 13.59 15.37 -5.11
N ASP A 121 12.42 15.10 -4.55
CA ASP A 121 11.18 15.16 -5.31
C ASP A 121 10.78 16.62 -5.44
N SER A 122 10.43 17.05 -6.64
CA SER A 122 9.93 18.39 -6.93
C SER A 122 8.54 18.66 -6.34
N THR A 123 7.93 17.67 -5.75
CA THR A 123 6.66 17.80 -5.03
C THR A 123 6.93 18.30 -3.62
N THR A 124 6.58 19.55 -3.34
CA THR A 124 6.69 20.14 -2.01
C THR A 124 5.68 19.47 -1.08
N CYS A 125 6.04 18.35 -0.49
CA CYS A 125 5.29 17.77 0.62
C CYS A 125 5.67 18.51 1.90
N VAL A 126 4.74 19.35 2.39
CA VAL A 126 4.87 19.96 3.71
C VAL A 126 4.66 18.87 4.75
N PHE A 127 5.74 18.28 5.22
CA PHE A 127 5.70 17.35 6.35
C PHE A 127 5.43 18.12 7.64
N ARG A 128 4.15 18.20 8.03
CA ARG A 128 3.80 18.60 9.38
C ARG A 128 4.27 17.48 10.33
N ARG A 129 5.18 17.80 11.23
CA ARG A 129 5.72 16.87 12.23
C ARG A 129 4.58 16.37 13.13
N ILE A 130 3.98 15.24 12.79
CA ILE A 130 3.00 14.58 13.66
C ILE A 130 3.85 13.74 14.64
N ARG A 131 3.71 14.04 15.93
CA ARG A 131 4.31 13.20 16.97
C ARG A 131 3.74 11.80 16.87
N PRO A 132 4.56 10.75 16.93
CA PRO A 132 4.04 9.38 17.00
C PRO A 132 3.19 9.24 18.27
N PRO A 133 2.09 8.49 18.24
CA PRO A 133 1.36 8.16 19.45
C PRO A 133 2.29 7.44 20.42
N ILE A 134 2.27 7.85 21.69
CA ILE A 134 3.03 7.24 22.76
C ILE A 134 2.50 5.81 22.93
N PRO A 135 3.37 4.77 22.92
CA PRO A 135 2.91 3.41 23.21
C PRO A 135 2.46 3.34 24.68
N LEU A 136 1.23 2.90 24.91
CA LEU A 136 0.73 2.46 26.20
C LEU A 136 1.30 1.11 26.57
#